data_d4a4b7f34ea8080fade16e7ef33c7b9f
#
_entry.id   d4a4b7f34ea8080fade16e7ef33c7b9f
#
_cell.length_a   1.000
_cell.length_b   1.000
_cell.length_c   1.000
_cell.angle_alpha   90.00
_cell.angle_beta   90.00
_cell.angle_gamma   90.00
#
_symmetry.space_group_name_H-M   'P 1'
#
loop_
_entity.id
_entity.type
_entity.pdbx_description
1 polymer ?
#
loop_
_entity_poly.entity_id
_entity_poly.type
_entity_poly.pdbx_seq_one_letter_code
_entity_poly.pdbx_strand_id
1 'polypeptide(L)'
;MKPTQPVKPNENVTALLESMSMTGFQGRKLGESLGVWTRMITDPDCTIFMGLSGAMIPAGMQNVLIDLVRHRYVDVIVSTGANIFHDTCEHLGVRHYIGHQHVDDAALFEEGIDRIYDVFAYEEEFRSVDAEIARFAGSIAPFQGSSREFTRRLGGWLRENRPEGQSLVATSAECGVPIFIPALCDSSIGIGLVMARRRGVNIDIDQLADTDEITRMVEGARKTGVIYIGGGVPKNFIQQ
;
A
#
# COMPACT_ATOMS: atom_id res chain seq x y z
N MET A 1 -32.06 25.03 10.05
CA MET A 1 -30.71 24.68 10.53
C MET A 1 -30.84 23.52 11.50
N LYS A 2 -29.97 22.53 11.43
CA LYS A 2 -29.90 21.43 12.42
C LYS A 2 -28.88 21.81 13.51
N PRO A 3 -29.23 21.69 14.80
CA PRO A 3 -28.28 21.94 15.89
C PRO A 3 -27.20 20.83 15.91
N THR A 4 -26.01 21.17 16.37
CA THR A 4 -24.98 20.16 16.68
C THR A 4 -25.41 19.32 17.88
N GLN A 5 -25.02 18.06 17.90
CA GLN A 5 -25.31 17.15 19.01
C GLN A 5 -24.00 16.72 19.68
N PRO A 6 -23.91 16.76 21.03
CA PRO A 6 -22.75 16.25 21.74
C PRO A 6 -22.60 14.74 21.52
N VAL A 7 -21.37 14.29 21.29
CA VAL A 7 -21.05 12.87 21.21
C VAL A 7 -21.15 12.25 22.60
N LYS A 8 -21.78 11.07 22.69
CA LYS A 8 -21.73 10.23 23.88
C LYS A 8 -20.66 9.14 23.64
N PRO A 9 -19.79 8.88 24.64
CA PRO A 9 -18.89 7.75 24.56
C PRO A 9 -19.65 6.45 24.26
N ASN A 10 -19.11 5.64 23.37
CA ASN A 10 -19.73 4.39 22.94
C ASN A 10 -18.64 3.36 22.66
N GLU A 11 -18.83 2.12 23.10
CA GLU A 11 -17.90 1.02 22.84
C GLU A 11 -18.02 0.49 21.40
N ASN A 12 -19.16 0.70 20.76
CA ASN A 12 -19.35 0.39 19.34
C ASN A 12 -18.80 1.51 18.47
N VAL A 13 -17.77 1.22 17.69
CA VAL A 13 -17.09 2.19 16.84
C VAL A 13 -18.01 2.78 15.76
N THR A 14 -18.89 1.98 15.16
CA THR A 14 -19.85 2.47 14.17
C THR A 14 -20.79 3.49 14.79
N ALA A 15 -21.41 3.18 15.94
CA ALA A 15 -22.30 4.10 16.64
C ALA A 15 -21.58 5.38 17.10
N LEU A 16 -20.32 5.27 17.48
CA LEU A 16 -19.48 6.43 17.80
C LEU A 16 -19.27 7.32 16.57
N LEU A 17 -18.87 6.78 15.44
CA LEU A 17 -18.67 7.52 14.19
C LEU A 17 -19.98 8.14 13.68
N GLU A 18 -21.10 7.43 13.76
CA GLU A 18 -22.41 7.96 13.40
C GLU A 18 -22.77 9.18 14.27
N SER A 19 -22.55 9.10 15.58
CA SER A 19 -22.81 10.24 16.48
C SER A 19 -21.89 11.43 16.19
N MET A 20 -20.63 11.18 15.79
CA MET A 20 -19.68 12.21 15.39
C MET A 20 -20.13 12.98 14.15
N SER A 21 -20.89 12.37 13.23
CA SER A 21 -21.44 13.03 12.04
C SER A 21 -22.35 14.22 12.37
N MET A 22 -22.91 14.27 13.58
CA MET A 22 -23.77 15.34 14.05
C MET A 22 -23.03 16.46 14.81
N THR A 23 -21.70 16.38 14.90
CA THR A 23 -20.84 17.36 15.60
C THR A 23 -20.36 18.48 14.69
N GLY A 24 -19.23 19.11 15.01
CA GLY A 24 -18.53 20.13 14.23
C GLY A 24 -17.11 19.72 13.84
N PHE A 25 -16.47 20.52 12.97
CA PHE A 25 -15.07 20.42 12.57
C PHE A 25 -14.72 19.04 11.98
N GLN A 26 -13.48 18.59 12.22
CA GLN A 26 -12.97 17.31 11.72
C GLN A 26 -13.70 16.08 12.29
N GLY A 27 -14.21 16.18 13.52
CA GLY A 27 -15.03 15.11 14.11
C GLY A 27 -16.26 14.80 13.24
N ARG A 28 -16.96 15.82 12.74
CA ARG A 28 -18.05 15.65 11.79
C ARG A 28 -17.58 14.98 10.51
N LYS A 29 -16.44 15.44 9.93
CA LYS A 29 -15.92 14.89 8.69
C LYS A 29 -15.54 13.42 8.82
N LEU A 30 -14.97 13.03 9.95
CA LEU A 30 -14.68 11.63 10.24
C LEU A 30 -15.98 10.80 10.32
N GLY A 31 -17.00 11.29 11.01
CA GLY A 31 -18.30 10.62 11.06
C GLY A 31 -18.99 10.52 9.69
N GLU A 32 -18.97 11.60 8.89
CA GLU A 32 -19.50 11.62 7.53
C GLU A 32 -18.79 10.64 6.61
N SER A 33 -17.48 10.41 6.79
CA SER A 33 -16.69 9.50 5.97
C SER A 33 -17.17 8.05 6.05
N LEU A 34 -17.65 7.59 7.19
CA LEU A 34 -18.29 6.28 7.35
C LEU A 34 -19.43 6.10 6.35
N GLY A 35 -20.37 7.06 6.32
CA GLY A 35 -21.51 6.99 5.42
C GLY A 35 -21.13 7.12 3.93
N VAL A 36 -20.08 7.87 3.62
CA VAL A 36 -19.54 7.95 2.23
C VAL A 36 -18.99 6.61 1.81
N TRP A 37 -18.09 6.03 2.60
CA TRP A 37 -17.45 4.75 2.27
C TRP A 37 -18.46 3.60 2.21
N THR A 38 -19.41 3.55 3.15
CA THR A 38 -20.48 2.54 3.12
C THR A 38 -21.26 2.61 1.81
N ARG A 39 -21.62 3.82 1.34
CA ARG A 39 -22.31 3.97 0.03
C ARG A 39 -21.44 3.53 -1.14
N MET A 40 -20.14 3.79 -1.11
CA MET A 40 -19.24 3.32 -2.17
C MET A 40 -19.20 1.79 -2.23
N ILE A 41 -19.05 1.12 -1.08
CA ILE A 41 -18.98 -0.33 -0.99
C ILE A 41 -20.30 -1.01 -1.39
N THR A 42 -21.44 -0.39 -1.06
CA THR A 42 -22.77 -0.96 -1.34
C THR A 42 -23.30 -0.65 -2.73
N ASP A 43 -22.66 0.25 -3.48
CA ASP A 43 -23.03 0.57 -4.85
C ASP A 43 -22.30 -0.34 -5.84
N PRO A 44 -23.00 -1.29 -6.50
CA PRO A 44 -22.36 -2.23 -7.41
C PRO A 44 -21.77 -1.60 -8.68
N ASP A 45 -22.12 -0.35 -8.97
CA ASP A 45 -21.61 0.40 -10.10
C ASP A 45 -20.37 1.26 -9.74
N CYS A 46 -19.95 1.27 -8.47
CA CYS A 46 -18.84 2.09 -7.98
C CYS A 46 -17.52 1.32 -7.98
N THR A 47 -16.56 1.75 -8.78
CA THR A 47 -15.17 1.29 -8.72
C THR A 47 -14.40 2.12 -7.71
N ILE A 48 -13.83 1.49 -6.69
CA ILE A 48 -13.17 2.15 -5.55
C ILE A 48 -11.66 2.12 -5.72
N PHE A 49 -11.06 3.30 -5.86
CA PHE A 49 -9.61 3.51 -5.92
C PHE A 49 -9.09 3.91 -4.54
N MET A 50 -8.00 3.28 -4.10
CA MET A 50 -7.30 3.65 -2.86
C MET A 50 -5.90 4.17 -3.17
N GLY A 51 -5.63 5.41 -2.77
CA GLY A 51 -4.27 5.97 -2.74
C GLY A 51 -3.63 5.72 -1.39
N LEU A 52 -2.56 4.93 -1.36
CA LEU A 52 -1.85 4.51 -0.16
C LEU A 52 -0.45 5.11 -0.14
N SER A 53 -0.28 6.21 0.58
CA SER A 53 0.99 6.93 0.70
C SER A 53 1.77 6.52 1.95
N GLY A 54 3.02 7.00 2.03
CA GLY A 54 3.89 6.76 3.16
C GLY A 54 4.33 5.31 3.29
N ALA A 55 4.43 4.85 4.53
CA ALA A 55 4.86 3.51 4.91
C ALA A 55 3.86 2.91 5.92
N MET A 56 2.66 2.61 5.47
CA MET A 56 1.56 2.12 6.31
C MET A 56 1.78 0.69 6.80
N ILE A 57 2.54 -0.11 6.06
CA ILE A 57 2.86 -1.49 6.46
C ILE A 57 3.71 -1.49 7.74
N PRO A 58 4.88 -0.82 7.81
CA PRO A 58 5.63 -0.74 9.06
C PRO A 58 4.87 -0.04 10.19
N ALA A 59 3.89 0.80 9.88
CA ALA A 59 2.97 1.36 10.88
C ALA A 59 1.95 0.35 11.43
N GLY A 60 2.01 -0.93 11.02
CA GLY A 60 1.15 -2.00 11.54
C GLY A 60 -0.21 -2.13 10.85
N MET A 61 -0.41 -1.52 9.68
CA MET A 61 -1.70 -1.53 8.97
C MET A 61 -1.86 -2.67 7.97
N GLN A 62 -0.91 -3.59 7.84
CA GLN A 62 -0.91 -4.67 6.85
C GLN A 62 -2.22 -5.46 6.88
N ASN A 63 -2.63 -5.96 8.05
CA ASN A 63 -3.82 -6.80 8.17
C ASN A 63 -5.10 -6.07 7.78
N VAL A 64 -5.22 -4.78 8.11
CA VAL A 64 -6.37 -3.95 7.72
C VAL A 64 -6.44 -3.84 6.20
N LEU A 65 -5.31 -3.58 5.54
CA LEU A 65 -5.24 -3.47 4.08
C LEU A 65 -5.54 -4.79 3.39
N ILE A 66 -5.03 -5.91 3.91
CA ILE A 66 -5.34 -7.26 3.43
C ILE A 66 -6.84 -7.53 3.53
N ASP A 67 -7.47 -7.16 4.64
CA ASP A 67 -8.89 -7.38 4.87
C ASP A 67 -9.77 -6.57 3.89
N LEU A 68 -9.40 -5.31 3.62
CA LEU A 68 -10.07 -4.48 2.61
C LEU A 68 -10.03 -5.11 1.22
N VAL A 69 -8.90 -5.71 0.85
CA VAL A 69 -8.73 -6.42 -0.43
C VAL A 69 -9.56 -7.71 -0.48
N ARG A 70 -9.50 -8.52 0.56
CA ARG A 70 -10.25 -9.79 0.63
C ARG A 70 -11.75 -9.60 0.52
N HIS A 71 -12.28 -8.56 1.16
CA HIS A 71 -13.70 -8.26 1.12
C HIS A 71 -14.12 -7.39 -0.07
N ARG A 72 -13.20 -7.07 -0.97
CA ARG A 72 -13.46 -6.20 -2.14
C ARG A 72 -14.03 -4.84 -1.74
N TYR A 73 -13.55 -4.29 -0.63
CA TYR A 73 -13.88 -2.92 -0.21
C TYR A 73 -13.03 -1.87 -0.93
N VAL A 74 -12.07 -2.33 -1.73
CA VAL A 74 -11.29 -1.55 -2.69
C VAL A 74 -11.10 -2.38 -3.96
N ASP A 75 -11.12 -1.74 -5.12
CA ASP A 75 -10.98 -2.39 -6.43
C ASP A 75 -9.60 -2.16 -7.05
N VAL A 76 -8.98 -1.01 -6.75
CA VAL A 76 -7.68 -0.60 -7.29
C VAL A 76 -6.88 0.07 -6.18
N ILE A 77 -5.61 -0.28 -6.06
CA ILE A 77 -4.67 0.36 -5.13
C ILE A 77 -3.58 1.08 -5.94
N VAL A 78 -3.31 2.32 -5.59
CA VAL A 78 -2.11 3.06 -6.02
C VAL A 78 -1.27 3.30 -4.79
N SER A 79 -0.05 2.78 -4.77
CA SER A 79 0.79 2.74 -3.59
C SER A 79 2.17 3.37 -3.82
N THR A 80 2.86 3.68 -2.73
CA THR A 80 4.31 3.88 -2.74
C THR A 80 5.02 2.55 -2.88
N GLY A 81 6.23 2.56 -3.45
CA GLY A 81 7.10 1.39 -3.46
C GLY A 81 7.53 0.96 -2.04
N ALA A 82 7.60 1.91 -1.09
CA ALA A 82 7.90 1.62 0.30
C ALA A 82 6.90 0.64 0.93
N ASN A 83 5.58 0.86 0.76
CA ASN A 83 4.58 -0.09 1.26
C ASN A 83 4.78 -1.51 0.71
N ILE A 84 5.10 -1.63 -0.58
CA ILE A 84 5.29 -2.92 -1.23
C ILE A 84 6.58 -3.61 -0.78
N PHE A 85 7.65 -2.83 -0.58
CA PHE A 85 8.90 -3.35 -0.01
C PHE A 85 8.68 -3.87 1.41
N HIS A 86 8.09 -3.07 2.29
CA HIS A 86 7.84 -3.47 3.67
C HIS A 86 6.85 -4.64 3.79
N ASP A 87 5.85 -4.73 2.89
CA ASP A 87 4.97 -5.90 2.80
C ASP A 87 5.75 -7.17 2.43
N THR A 88 6.70 -7.03 1.49
CA THR A 88 7.60 -8.12 1.12
C THR A 88 8.50 -8.52 2.30
N CYS A 89 9.02 -7.55 3.06
CA CYS A 89 9.79 -7.79 4.28
C CYS A 89 9.00 -8.63 5.29
N GLU A 90 7.80 -8.18 5.66
CA GLU A 90 6.93 -8.88 6.62
C GLU A 90 6.60 -10.30 6.14
N HIS A 91 6.29 -10.46 4.85
CA HIS A 91 6.02 -11.76 4.25
C HIS A 91 7.23 -12.71 4.35
N LEU A 92 8.43 -12.21 4.12
CA LEU A 92 9.67 -12.98 4.21
C LEU A 92 10.13 -13.21 5.64
N GLY A 93 9.44 -12.64 6.64
CA GLY A 93 9.69 -12.86 8.06
C GLY A 93 10.58 -11.80 8.72
N VAL A 94 10.97 -10.77 7.98
CA VAL A 94 11.62 -9.56 8.52
C VAL A 94 10.60 -8.77 9.33
N ARG A 95 11.00 -8.25 10.48
CA ARG A 95 10.11 -7.55 11.41
C ARG A 95 10.43 -6.08 11.53
N HIS A 96 9.39 -5.31 11.81
CA HIS A 96 9.49 -3.93 12.24
C HIS A 96 9.32 -3.85 13.74
N TYR A 97 10.05 -2.94 14.38
CA TYR A 97 10.10 -2.80 15.83
C TYR A 97 9.63 -1.41 16.25
N ILE A 98 9.00 -1.33 17.41
CA ILE A 98 8.62 -0.06 18.00
C ILE A 98 9.89 0.70 18.38
N GLY A 99 10.08 1.87 17.80
CA GLY A 99 11.20 2.76 18.02
C GLY A 99 10.75 4.10 18.60
N HIS A 100 11.54 5.13 18.32
CA HIS A 100 11.26 6.49 18.77
C HIS A 100 11.80 7.51 17.75
N GLN A 101 11.05 8.59 17.49
CA GLN A 101 11.43 9.60 16.52
C GLN A 101 12.59 10.53 16.96
N HIS A 102 12.81 10.66 18.28
CA HIS A 102 13.85 11.52 18.86
C HIS A 102 15.03 10.66 19.33
N VAL A 103 15.77 10.11 18.38
CA VAL A 103 16.96 9.27 18.60
C VAL A 103 18.12 9.85 17.79
N ASP A 104 19.33 9.42 18.13
CA ASP A 104 20.52 9.76 17.36
C ASP A 104 20.66 8.78 16.18
N ASP A 105 20.37 9.26 14.97
CA ASP A 105 20.48 8.47 13.75
C ASP A 105 21.91 7.99 13.46
N ALA A 106 22.94 8.72 13.93
CA ALA A 106 24.32 8.25 13.80
C ALA A 106 24.60 7.04 14.69
N ALA A 107 24.05 7.02 15.91
CA ALA A 107 24.15 5.86 16.79
C ALA A 107 23.40 4.66 16.21
N LEU A 108 22.19 4.85 15.67
CA LEU A 108 21.45 3.78 14.99
C LEU A 108 22.23 3.21 13.78
N PHE A 109 22.88 4.07 13.00
CA PHE A 109 23.70 3.65 11.89
C PHE A 109 24.85 2.75 12.31
N GLU A 110 25.56 3.08 13.41
CA GLU A 110 26.63 2.24 13.97
C GLU A 110 26.12 0.87 14.46
N GLU A 111 24.85 0.80 14.85
CA GLU A 111 24.18 -0.44 15.28
C GLU A 111 23.54 -1.21 14.10
N GLY A 112 23.59 -0.65 12.87
CA GLY A 112 22.96 -1.25 11.69
C GLY A 112 21.42 -1.24 11.76
N ILE A 113 20.85 -0.17 12.33
CA ILE A 113 19.40 0.00 12.49
C ILE A 113 18.90 1.12 11.59
N ASP A 114 17.94 0.80 10.74
CA ASP A 114 17.18 1.76 9.95
C ASP A 114 15.99 2.29 10.72
N ARG A 115 15.68 3.58 10.54
CA ARG A 115 14.55 4.23 11.17
C ARG A 115 13.54 4.74 10.13
N ILE A 116 12.30 4.30 10.28
CA ILE A 116 11.14 4.78 9.52
C ILE A 116 10.26 5.57 10.49
N TYR A 117 10.55 6.87 10.67
CA TYR A 117 9.95 7.76 11.65
C TYR A 117 10.16 7.27 13.10
N ASP A 118 9.23 6.52 13.68
CA ASP A 118 9.30 5.94 15.03
C ASP A 118 9.28 4.40 15.02
N VAL A 119 9.59 3.80 13.88
CA VAL A 119 9.69 2.35 13.67
C VAL A 119 11.12 2.02 13.28
N PHE A 120 11.66 0.92 13.80
CA PHE A 120 13.01 0.44 13.54
C PHE A 120 13.00 -0.86 12.75
N ALA A 121 14.06 -1.10 11.99
CA ALA A 121 14.34 -2.36 11.33
C ALA A 121 15.87 -2.56 11.23
N TYR A 122 16.32 -3.81 11.14
CA TYR A 122 17.74 -4.09 10.92
C TYR A 122 18.11 -3.92 9.45
N GLU A 123 19.14 -3.14 9.16
CA GLU A 123 19.62 -2.87 7.79
C GLU A 123 20.02 -4.16 7.07
N GLU A 124 20.68 -5.10 7.75
CA GLU A 124 21.08 -6.37 7.15
C GLU A 124 19.89 -7.20 6.67
N GLU A 125 18.78 -7.17 7.41
CA GLU A 125 17.53 -7.81 7.01
C GLU A 125 16.93 -7.14 5.77
N PHE A 126 16.94 -5.82 5.67
CA PHE A 126 16.49 -5.09 4.48
C PHE A 126 17.37 -5.42 3.25
N ARG A 127 18.69 -5.44 3.42
CA ARG A 127 19.60 -5.85 2.35
C ARG A 127 19.35 -7.28 1.86
N SER A 128 18.95 -8.18 2.76
CA SER A 128 18.57 -9.54 2.38
C SER A 128 17.31 -9.53 1.49
N VAL A 129 16.34 -8.68 1.79
CA VAL A 129 15.11 -8.53 0.98
C VAL A 129 15.42 -7.89 -0.37
N ASP A 130 16.33 -6.91 -0.46
CA ASP A 130 16.80 -6.36 -1.74
C ASP A 130 17.37 -7.48 -2.65
N ALA A 131 18.12 -8.42 -2.06
CA ALA A 131 18.64 -9.57 -2.79
C ALA A 131 17.53 -10.52 -3.26
N GLU A 132 16.46 -10.70 -2.45
CA GLU A 132 15.29 -11.49 -2.82
C GLU A 132 14.50 -10.83 -3.97
N ILE A 133 14.34 -9.49 -3.95
CA ILE A 133 13.76 -8.75 -5.08
C ILE A 133 14.60 -8.94 -6.34
N ALA A 134 15.94 -8.90 -6.23
CA ALA A 134 16.81 -9.15 -7.38
C ALA A 134 16.68 -10.59 -7.90
N ARG A 135 16.50 -11.57 -7.01
CA ARG A 135 16.25 -12.98 -7.37
C ARG A 135 14.91 -13.14 -8.07
N PHE A 136 13.85 -12.52 -7.53
CA PHE A 136 12.54 -12.47 -8.18
C PHE A 136 12.63 -11.85 -9.58
N ALA A 137 13.30 -10.70 -9.73
CA ALA A 137 13.50 -10.06 -11.03
C ALA A 137 14.16 -10.99 -12.05
N GLY A 138 15.16 -11.78 -11.61
CA GLY A 138 15.81 -12.81 -12.43
C GLY A 138 14.84 -13.92 -12.87
N SER A 139 13.89 -14.30 -12.03
CA SER A 139 12.94 -15.38 -12.33
C SER A 139 11.88 -15.00 -13.36
N ILE A 140 11.60 -13.70 -13.52
CA ILE A 140 10.60 -13.20 -14.48
C ILE A 140 11.22 -12.62 -15.75
N ALA A 141 12.55 -12.57 -15.83
CA ALA A 141 13.27 -11.98 -16.97
C ALA A 141 13.17 -12.87 -18.25
N PRO A 142 13.15 -12.29 -19.46
CA PRO A 142 13.06 -10.86 -19.71
C PRO A 142 11.64 -10.32 -19.36
N PHE A 143 11.60 -9.17 -18.70
CA PHE A 143 10.34 -8.53 -18.34
C PHE A 143 10.32 -7.10 -18.86
N GLN A 144 9.22 -6.74 -19.54
CA GLN A 144 8.84 -5.39 -19.88
C GLN A 144 7.34 -5.26 -19.63
N GLY A 145 6.93 -4.34 -18.78
CA GLY A 145 5.53 -4.16 -18.44
C GLY A 145 5.31 -3.11 -17.36
N SER A 146 4.05 -2.86 -17.05
CA SER A 146 3.64 -1.90 -16.03
C SER A 146 4.07 -2.31 -14.62
N SER A 147 4.09 -1.36 -13.68
CA SER A 147 4.32 -1.67 -12.27
C SER A 147 3.21 -2.57 -11.72
N ARG A 148 1.99 -2.44 -12.23
CA ARG A 148 0.86 -3.32 -11.89
C ARG A 148 1.15 -4.77 -12.26
N GLU A 149 1.63 -5.03 -13.46
CA GLU A 149 1.95 -6.40 -13.89
C GLU A 149 3.14 -6.97 -13.09
N PHE A 150 4.16 -6.13 -12.82
CA PHE A 150 5.27 -6.48 -11.96
C PHE A 150 4.80 -6.88 -10.55
N THR A 151 3.92 -6.07 -9.95
CA THR A 151 3.39 -6.30 -8.59
C THR A 151 2.55 -7.58 -8.54
N ARG A 152 1.74 -7.83 -9.57
CA ARG A 152 0.97 -9.08 -9.70
C ARG A 152 1.88 -10.31 -9.73
N ARG A 153 2.97 -10.26 -10.51
CA ARG A 153 3.95 -11.37 -10.57
C ARG A 153 4.69 -11.53 -9.24
N LEU A 154 5.05 -10.42 -8.58
CA LEU A 154 5.65 -10.46 -7.25
C LEU A 154 4.73 -11.15 -6.26
N GLY A 155 3.43 -10.83 -6.26
CA GLY A 155 2.45 -11.47 -5.39
C GLY A 155 2.37 -12.99 -5.59
N GLY A 156 2.33 -13.44 -6.83
CA GLY A 156 2.38 -14.89 -7.16
C GLY A 156 3.66 -15.55 -6.65
N TRP A 157 4.81 -14.92 -6.91
CA TRP A 157 6.12 -15.42 -6.47
C TRP A 157 6.23 -15.50 -4.94
N LEU A 158 5.73 -14.50 -4.21
CA LEU A 158 5.69 -14.50 -2.75
C LEU A 158 4.87 -15.69 -2.24
N ARG A 159 3.70 -15.93 -2.80
CA ARG A 159 2.83 -17.03 -2.42
C ARG A 159 3.46 -18.40 -2.68
N GLU A 160 4.14 -18.58 -3.82
CA GLU A 160 4.84 -19.81 -4.17
C GLU A 160 6.01 -20.11 -3.22
N ASN A 161 6.76 -19.08 -2.80
CA ASN A 161 7.94 -19.25 -1.94
C ASN A 161 7.61 -19.35 -0.44
N ARG A 162 6.52 -18.74 0.03
CA ARG A 162 6.03 -18.81 1.43
C ARG A 162 4.51 -18.80 1.49
N PRO A 163 3.85 -19.95 1.29
CA PRO A 163 2.38 -20.03 1.21
C PRO A 163 1.65 -19.50 2.45
N GLU A 164 2.18 -19.72 3.64
CA GLU A 164 1.61 -19.29 4.92
C GLU A 164 1.89 -17.83 5.29
N GLY A 165 2.75 -17.14 4.54
CA GLY A 165 3.06 -15.72 4.78
C GLY A 165 1.86 -14.84 4.50
N GLN A 166 1.64 -13.82 5.33
CA GLN A 166 0.66 -12.77 5.05
C GLN A 166 1.32 -11.68 4.20
N SER A 167 0.63 -11.22 3.16
CA SER A 167 1.09 -10.14 2.29
C SER A 167 -0.09 -9.47 1.60
N LEU A 168 -0.08 -8.15 1.59
CA LEU A 168 -1.00 -7.33 0.80
C LEU A 168 -0.82 -7.63 -0.69
N VAL A 169 0.44 -7.70 -1.15
CA VAL A 169 0.79 -7.94 -2.57
C VAL A 169 0.31 -9.31 -3.02
N ALA A 170 0.58 -10.36 -2.24
CA ALA A 170 0.13 -11.71 -2.56
C ALA A 170 -1.40 -11.80 -2.55
N THR A 171 -2.06 -11.25 -1.54
CA THR A 171 -3.52 -11.23 -1.44
C THR A 171 -4.16 -10.45 -2.59
N SER A 172 -3.58 -9.31 -2.97
CA SER A 172 -4.06 -8.50 -4.10
C SER A 172 -3.97 -9.29 -5.43
N ALA A 173 -2.88 -10.01 -5.64
CA ALA A 173 -2.72 -10.86 -6.82
C ALA A 173 -3.76 -11.99 -6.85
N GLU A 174 -4.02 -12.66 -5.73
CA GLU A 174 -5.04 -13.72 -5.59
C GLU A 174 -6.46 -13.20 -5.80
N CYS A 175 -6.78 -12.03 -5.22
CA CYS A 175 -8.11 -11.44 -5.34
C CYS A 175 -8.31 -10.66 -6.65
N GLY A 176 -7.28 -10.52 -7.49
CA GLY A 176 -7.35 -9.75 -8.74
C GLY A 176 -7.57 -8.24 -8.49
N VAL A 177 -7.08 -7.70 -7.37
CA VAL A 177 -7.05 -6.27 -7.08
C VAL A 177 -5.71 -5.71 -7.54
N PRO A 178 -5.65 -4.87 -8.58
CA PRO A 178 -4.38 -4.35 -9.10
C PRO A 178 -3.73 -3.35 -8.13
N ILE A 179 -2.40 -3.41 -8.04
CA ILE A 179 -1.59 -2.43 -7.33
C ILE A 179 -0.67 -1.73 -8.33
N PHE A 180 -0.78 -0.42 -8.45
CA PHE A 180 0.09 0.45 -9.23
C PHE A 180 1.12 1.13 -8.34
N ILE A 181 2.35 1.29 -8.83
CA ILE A 181 3.44 1.97 -8.12
C ILE A 181 4.07 2.99 -9.07
N PRO A 182 3.49 4.20 -9.21
CA PRO A 182 3.94 5.19 -10.20
C PRO A 182 5.37 5.69 -10.02
N ALA A 183 5.91 5.58 -8.80
CA ALA A 183 7.29 5.94 -8.46
C ALA A 183 8.05 4.73 -7.90
N LEU A 184 8.01 3.59 -8.58
CA LEU A 184 8.58 2.33 -8.11
C LEU A 184 10.06 2.45 -7.76
N CYS A 185 10.84 3.21 -8.52
CA CYS A 185 12.27 3.40 -8.29
C CYS A 185 12.60 4.20 -7.03
N ASP A 186 11.63 4.94 -6.46
CA ASP A 186 11.75 5.65 -5.19
C ASP A 186 11.47 4.70 -4.00
N SER A 187 12.15 3.56 -3.97
CA SER A 187 12.04 2.54 -2.91
C SER A 187 13.12 1.48 -3.06
N SER A 188 13.29 0.65 -2.04
CA SER A 188 14.20 -0.50 -2.06
C SER A 188 13.83 -1.55 -3.13
N ILE A 189 12.57 -1.58 -3.60
CA ILE A 189 12.24 -2.36 -4.81
C ILE A 189 13.14 -1.92 -5.97
N GLY A 190 13.29 -0.59 -6.18
CA GLY A 190 14.19 -0.04 -7.20
C GLY A 190 15.65 -0.45 -6.99
N ILE A 191 16.13 -0.49 -5.75
CA ILE A 191 17.49 -0.95 -5.41
C ILE A 191 17.67 -2.42 -5.82
N GLY A 192 16.75 -3.30 -5.45
CA GLY A 192 16.77 -4.71 -5.83
C GLY A 192 16.78 -4.90 -7.36
N LEU A 193 16.00 -4.10 -8.10
CA LEU A 193 15.98 -4.13 -9.57
C LEU A 193 17.30 -3.64 -10.17
N VAL A 194 17.94 -2.61 -9.60
CA VAL A 194 19.30 -2.18 -10.01
C VAL A 194 20.33 -3.28 -9.77
N MET A 195 20.25 -3.98 -8.62
CA MET A 195 21.12 -5.14 -8.36
C MET A 195 20.95 -6.24 -9.42
N ALA A 196 19.70 -6.54 -9.81
CA ALA A 196 19.42 -7.49 -10.88
C ALA A 196 20.00 -7.03 -12.23
N ARG A 197 19.76 -5.78 -12.62
CA ARG A 197 20.29 -5.21 -13.89
C ARG A 197 21.83 -5.26 -13.96
N ARG A 198 22.52 -4.97 -12.86
CA ARG A 198 23.99 -5.07 -12.78
C ARG A 198 24.50 -6.50 -12.97
N ARG A 199 23.65 -7.51 -12.76
CA ARG A 199 23.94 -8.94 -13.02
C ARG A 199 23.48 -9.39 -14.42
N GLY A 200 23.07 -8.45 -15.29
CA GLY A 200 22.65 -8.74 -16.67
C GLY A 200 21.19 -9.15 -16.82
N VAL A 201 20.38 -9.01 -15.77
CA VAL A 201 18.94 -9.29 -15.85
C VAL A 201 18.24 -8.20 -16.68
N ASN A 202 17.53 -8.61 -17.73
CA ASN A 202 16.76 -7.68 -18.56
C ASN A 202 15.37 -7.47 -17.94
N ILE A 203 15.21 -6.32 -17.26
CA ILE A 203 13.96 -5.91 -16.63
C ILE A 203 13.70 -4.43 -16.89
N ASP A 204 12.49 -4.11 -17.35
CA ASP A 204 12.07 -2.76 -17.67
C ASP A 204 10.63 -2.50 -17.18
N ILE A 205 10.46 -1.44 -16.41
CA ILE A 205 9.16 -1.04 -15.84
C ILE A 205 8.63 0.13 -16.65
N ASP A 206 7.54 -0.12 -17.36
CA ASP A 206 6.86 0.85 -18.21
C ASP A 206 5.82 1.62 -17.38
N GLN A 207 6.18 2.83 -16.94
CA GLN A 207 5.28 3.71 -16.18
C GLN A 207 4.21 4.37 -17.06
N LEU A 208 4.44 4.47 -18.37
CA LEU A 208 3.40 4.96 -19.29
C LEU A 208 2.29 3.92 -19.43
N ALA A 209 2.64 2.63 -19.41
CA ALA A 209 1.65 1.56 -19.35
C ALA A 209 0.79 1.63 -18.09
N ASP A 210 1.36 1.99 -16.93
CA ASP A 210 0.57 2.24 -15.71
C ASP A 210 -0.47 3.35 -15.92
N THR A 211 -0.07 4.44 -16.57
CA THR A 211 -0.97 5.57 -16.84
C THR A 211 -2.11 5.16 -17.78
N ASP A 212 -1.80 4.45 -18.87
CA ASP A 212 -2.80 3.97 -19.82
C ASP A 212 -3.77 2.97 -19.17
N GLU A 213 -3.24 2.03 -18.38
CA GLU A 213 -4.06 1.01 -17.72
C GLU A 213 -5.04 1.62 -16.71
N ILE A 214 -4.59 2.54 -15.82
CA ILE A 214 -5.48 3.16 -14.85
C ILE A 214 -6.51 4.07 -15.51
N THR A 215 -6.12 4.78 -16.58
CA THR A 215 -7.04 5.61 -17.37
C THR A 215 -8.18 4.77 -17.94
N ARG A 216 -7.87 3.62 -18.54
CA ARG A 216 -8.90 2.70 -19.06
C ARG A 216 -9.82 2.16 -17.96
N MET A 217 -9.30 1.94 -16.74
CA MET A 217 -10.14 1.52 -15.61
C MET A 217 -11.13 2.61 -15.22
N VAL A 218 -10.70 3.88 -15.22
CA VAL A 218 -11.57 5.03 -14.93
C VAL A 218 -12.60 5.22 -16.05
N GLU A 219 -12.20 5.15 -17.32
CA GLU A 219 -13.09 5.27 -18.48
C GLU A 219 -14.13 4.15 -18.52
N GLY A 220 -13.78 2.95 -18.10
CA GLY A 220 -14.69 1.80 -18.03
C GLY A 220 -15.63 1.81 -16.82
N ALA A 221 -15.35 2.61 -15.80
CA ALA A 221 -16.15 2.67 -14.58
C ALA A 221 -17.43 3.50 -14.79
N ARG A 222 -18.57 3.00 -14.29
CA ARG A 222 -19.81 3.79 -14.29
C ARG A 222 -19.77 4.91 -13.27
N LYS A 223 -19.20 4.63 -12.11
CA LYS A 223 -18.95 5.57 -11.01
C LYS A 223 -17.58 5.27 -10.41
N THR A 224 -16.93 6.28 -9.90
CA THR A 224 -15.66 6.14 -9.19
C THR A 224 -15.78 6.66 -7.77
N GLY A 225 -15.23 5.90 -6.82
CA GLY A 225 -15.01 6.31 -5.45
C GLY A 225 -13.51 6.38 -5.16
N VAL A 226 -13.09 7.30 -4.31
CA VAL A 226 -11.66 7.44 -3.98
C VAL A 226 -11.47 7.54 -2.48
N ILE A 227 -10.47 6.80 -1.98
CA ILE A 227 -10.00 6.85 -0.60
C ILE A 227 -8.52 7.22 -0.62
N TYR A 228 -8.12 8.28 0.09
CA TYR A 228 -6.73 8.67 0.23
C TYR A 228 -6.24 8.47 1.66
N ILE A 229 -5.24 7.63 1.81
CA ILE A 229 -4.45 7.51 3.04
C ILE A 229 -3.15 8.29 2.80
N GLY A 230 -3.11 9.51 3.34
CA GLY A 230 -2.04 10.46 3.03
C GLY A 230 -2.23 11.20 1.71
N GLY A 231 -1.14 11.52 1.02
CA GLY A 231 -1.13 12.32 -0.21
C GLY A 231 -0.04 11.89 -1.18
N GLY A 232 0.74 12.85 -1.71
CA GLY A 232 1.89 12.59 -2.56
C GLY A 232 1.54 11.90 -3.89
N VAL A 233 2.49 11.10 -4.39
CA VAL A 233 2.40 10.45 -5.70
C VAL A 233 1.15 9.58 -5.86
N PRO A 234 0.78 8.71 -4.92
CA PRO A 234 -0.41 7.86 -5.08
C PRO A 234 -1.69 8.66 -5.31
N LYS A 235 -1.89 9.70 -4.50
CA LYS A 235 -3.04 10.61 -4.68
C LYS A 235 -2.99 11.33 -6.02
N ASN A 236 -1.84 11.90 -6.37
CA ASN A 236 -1.70 12.70 -7.59
C ASN A 236 -1.93 11.85 -8.83
N PHE A 237 -1.41 10.62 -8.83
CA PHE A 237 -1.59 9.68 -9.95
C PHE A 237 -3.06 9.29 -10.16
N ILE A 238 -3.83 9.06 -9.10
CA ILE A 238 -5.28 8.77 -9.22
C ILE A 238 -6.05 9.99 -9.76
N GLN A 239 -5.57 11.22 -9.49
CA GLN A 239 -6.26 12.46 -9.86
C GLN A 239 -5.88 13.01 -11.25
N GLN A 240 -4.94 12.39 -11.94
CA GLN A 240 -4.60 12.77 -13.32
C GLN A 240 -5.76 12.49 -14.28
#